data_f0867ca122857a9df5cf97564be331f4
#
_entry.id   f0867ca122857a9df5cf97564be331f4
#
_cell.length_a   1.000
_cell.length_b   1.000
_cell.length_c   1.000
_cell.angle_alpha   90.00
_cell.angle_beta   90.00
_cell.angle_gamma   90.00
#
_symmetry.space_group_name_H-M   'P 1'
#
loop_
_entity.id
_entity.type
_entity.pdbx_description
1 polymer ?
#
loop_
_entity_poly.entity_id
_entity_poly.type
_entity_poly.pdbx_seq_one_letter_code
_entity_poly.pdbx_strand_id
1 'polypeptide(L)'
;MTVPSHPWASVIVPIKDERDNLAPLTEQLLKALEVCDESRSAPFEIIFVDDGSTDGSSDLLDRLATDHPQVRVFHFDRNYGQSSAFDAGFKRSTGDLVITIDGDLQNDPADIGTLLPYTKTFDLVCGWRTNRHDSLVRTLSSKIANAVRSAVTGDQVHDTGCSLKIFRRSVVDRLQLFNGMHRFFPALALMHGFTVTEVPVRHYARKHGQSKYGLGNRLFKSLYDLIAVRWMQGRVLKYRIATGKGSDRP
;
A
#
# COMPACT_ATOMS: atom_id res chain seq x y z
N MET A 1 19.41 25.15 -12.42
CA MET A 1 18.29 24.24 -12.12
C MET A 1 18.86 23.14 -11.25
N THR A 2 18.55 23.15 -9.96
CA THR A 2 18.95 22.07 -9.04
C THR A 2 18.22 20.80 -9.47
N VAL A 3 18.98 19.72 -9.67
CA VAL A 3 18.44 18.37 -9.85
C VAL A 3 17.45 18.14 -8.69
N PRO A 4 16.18 17.76 -8.93
CA PRO A 4 15.29 17.46 -7.84
C PRO A 4 15.96 16.39 -6.99
N SER A 5 16.17 16.70 -5.71
CA SER A 5 16.69 15.71 -4.77
C SER A 5 15.73 14.51 -4.77
N HIS A 6 16.29 13.31 -4.79
CA HIS A 6 15.54 12.05 -4.78
C HIS A 6 14.56 12.04 -3.58
N PRO A 7 13.27 11.74 -3.75
CA PRO A 7 12.32 11.73 -2.66
C PRO A 7 12.69 10.67 -1.61
N TRP A 8 12.58 11.02 -0.32
CA TRP A 8 12.74 10.03 0.74
C TRP A 8 11.54 9.06 0.80
N ALA A 9 10.34 9.52 0.39
CA ALA A 9 9.14 8.72 0.37
C ALA A 9 8.23 9.04 -0.83
N SER A 10 7.56 8.00 -1.33
CA SER A 10 6.43 8.08 -2.26
C SER A 10 5.18 7.50 -1.60
N VAL A 11 4.14 8.30 -1.43
CA VAL A 11 2.84 7.83 -0.91
C VAL A 11 1.94 7.47 -2.09
N ILE A 12 1.47 6.23 -2.15
CA ILE A 12 0.59 5.72 -3.20
C ILE A 12 -0.84 5.63 -2.67
N VAL A 13 -1.74 6.34 -3.32
CA VAL A 13 -3.16 6.42 -2.95
C VAL A 13 -4.04 6.00 -4.12
N PRO A 14 -4.56 4.77 -4.15
CA PRO A 14 -5.54 4.36 -5.14
C PRO A 14 -6.88 5.04 -4.86
N ILE A 15 -7.47 5.64 -5.91
CA ILE A 15 -8.71 6.40 -5.84
C ILE A 15 -9.75 5.78 -6.77
N LYS A 16 -10.98 5.66 -6.28
CA LYS A 16 -12.16 5.33 -7.09
C LYS A 16 -13.40 5.95 -6.47
N ASP A 17 -13.94 7.01 -7.09
CA ASP A 17 -15.14 7.73 -6.63
C ASP A 17 -15.06 8.12 -5.13
N GLU A 18 -14.06 8.90 -4.76
CA GLU A 18 -13.77 9.36 -3.39
C GLU A 18 -13.67 10.89 -3.31
N ARG A 19 -14.39 11.63 -4.16
CA ARG A 19 -14.26 13.08 -4.35
C ARG A 19 -14.25 13.86 -3.04
N ASP A 20 -15.18 13.55 -2.13
CA ASP A 20 -15.35 14.31 -0.88
C ASP A 20 -14.22 14.06 0.14
N ASN A 21 -13.43 12.99 -0.07
CA ASN A 21 -12.31 12.63 0.78
C ASN A 21 -10.97 13.20 0.31
N LEU A 22 -10.85 13.62 -0.97
CA LEU A 22 -9.56 13.95 -1.60
C LEU A 22 -8.87 15.16 -0.97
N ALA A 23 -9.58 16.28 -0.84
CA ALA A 23 -8.98 17.51 -0.30
C ALA A 23 -8.52 17.32 1.17
N PRO A 24 -9.38 16.84 2.09
CA PRO A 24 -8.93 16.61 3.47
C PRO A 24 -7.83 15.56 3.59
N LEU A 25 -7.81 14.51 2.74
CA LEU A 25 -6.74 13.52 2.73
C LEU A 25 -5.42 14.14 2.27
N THR A 26 -5.45 14.95 1.21
CA THR A 26 -4.24 15.62 0.70
C THR A 26 -3.63 16.52 1.76
N GLU A 27 -4.42 17.35 2.43
CA GLU A 27 -3.95 18.21 3.53
C GLU A 27 -3.35 17.41 4.68
N GLN A 28 -4.01 16.30 5.08
CA GLN A 28 -3.50 15.44 6.15
C GLN A 28 -2.20 14.73 5.77
N LEU A 29 -2.06 14.27 4.51
CA LEU A 29 -0.84 13.65 4.02
C LEU A 29 0.31 14.66 3.96
N LEU A 30 0.10 15.84 3.40
CA LEU A 30 1.11 16.91 3.36
C LEU A 30 1.59 17.22 4.78
N LYS A 31 0.67 17.48 5.70
CA LYS A 31 1.01 17.75 7.09
C LYS A 31 1.76 16.62 7.78
N ALA A 32 1.33 15.37 7.57
CA ALA A 32 1.96 14.22 8.19
C ALA A 32 3.40 13.99 7.70
N LEU A 33 3.66 14.22 6.40
CA LEU A 33 4.97 14.03 5.81
C LEU A 33 5.93 15.18 6.10
N GLU A 34 5.42 16.42 6.17
CA GLU A 34 6.22 17.61 6.49
C GLU A 34 6.81 17.59 7.91
N VAL A 35 6.15 16.94 8.86
CA VAL A 35 6.65 16.85 10.24
C VAL A 35 7.62 15.70 10.46
N CYS A 36 7.82 14.82 9.47
CA CYS A 36 8.80 13.74 9.56
C CYS A 36 10.23 14.31 9.47
N ASP A 37 11.15 13.80 10.28
CA ASP A 37 12.55 14.26 10.27
C ASP A 37 13.22 14.07 8.92
N GLU A 38 12.87 13.03 8.19
CA GLU A 38 13.32 12.71 6.85
C GLU A 38 13.00 13.82 5.84
N SER A 39 11.86 14.52 5.98
CA SER A 39 11.45 15.62 5.08
C SER A 39 12.36 16.84 5.13
N ARG A 40 13.13 16.98 6.21
CA ARG A 40 14.11 18.08 6.36
C ARG A 40 15.32 17.91 5.44
N SER A 41 15.59 16.69 5.01
CA SER A 41 16.78 16.35 4.22
C SER A 41 16.48 16.10 2.74
N ALA A 42 15.26 15.66 2.41
CA ALA A 42 14.86 15.32 1.04
C ALA A 42 13.34 15.55 0.84
N PRO A 43 12.90 15.81 -0.39
CA PRO A 43 11.48 15.96 -0.72
C PRO A 43 10.73 14.62 -0.57
N PHE A 44 9.40 14.70 -0.62
CA PHE A 44 8.50 13.56 -0.74
C PHE A 44 7.54 13.76 -1.92
N GLU A 45 6.87 12.70 -2.34
CA GLU A 45 5.83 12.75 -3.37
C GLU A 45 4.57 11.99 -2.91
N ILE A 46 3.41 12.48 -3.33
CA ILE A 46 2.11 11.83 -3.16
C ILE A 46 1.59 11.49 -4.56
N ILE A 47 1.35 10.22 -4.82
CA ILE A 47 0.90 9.70 -6.11
C ILE A 47 -0.53 9.18 -5.96
N PHE A 48 -1.49 9.93 -6.47
CA PHE A 48 -2.84 9.47 -6.63
C PHE A 48 -2.96 8.67 -7.94
N VAL A 49 -3.55 7.48 -7.85
CA VAL A 49 -3.89 6.68 -9.02
C VAL A 49 -5.41 6.55 -9.09
N ASP A 50 -6.01 7.29 -9.98
CA ASP A 50 -7.45 7.30 -10.22
C ASP A 50 -7.86 6.12 -11.11
N ASP A 51 -8.55 5.17 -10.54
CA ASP A 51 -9.01 3.95 -11.19
C ASP A 51 -10.32 4.18 -11.96
N GLY A 52 -10.32 5.21 -12.81
CA GLY A 52 -11.42 5.58 -13.68
C GLY A 52 -12.66 6.08 -12.92
N SER A 53 -12.51 7.05 -12.04
CA SER A 53 -13.61 7.66 -11.27
C SER A 53 -14.63 8.37 -12.18
N THR A 54 -15.88 8.44 -11.71
CA THR A 54 -17.01 9.04 -12.43
C THR A 54 -17.76 10.11 -11.64
N ASP A 55 -17.31 10.39 -10.41
CA ASP A 55 -17.97 11.31 -9.46
C ASP A 55 -17.35 12.72 -9.45
N GLY A 56 -16.41 13.02 -10.37
CA GLY A 56 -15.64 14.27 -10.40
C GLY A 56 -14.37 14.24 -9.56
N SER A 57 -13.95 13.06 -9.08
CA SER A 57 -12.64 12.88 -8.42
C SER A 57 -11.49 13.27 -9.32
N SER A 58 -11.53 12.88 -10.60
CA SER A 58 -10.47 13.16 -11.59
C SER A 58 -10.17 14.65 -11.69
N ASP A 59 -11.20 15.49 -11.91
CA ASP A 59 -11.04 16.94 -12.03
C ASP A 59 -10.50 17.59 -10.73
N LEU A 60 -10.89 17.05 -9.57
CA LEU A 60 -10.39 17.53 -8.29
C LEU A 60 -8.92 17.14 -8.09
N LEU A 61 -8.53 15.95 -8.47
CA LEU A 61 -7.14 15.47 -8.40
C LEU A 61 -6.21 16.32 -9.27
N ASP A 62 -6.63 16.70 -10.49
CA ASP A 62 -5.85 17.58 -11.37
C ASP A 62 -5.63 18.97 -10.76
N ARG A 63 -6.65 19.51 -10.09
CA ARG A 63 -6.50 20.77 -9.34
C ARG A 63 -5.52 20.62 -8.19
N LEU A 64 -5.64 19.57 -7.37
CA LEU A 64 -4.73 19.31 -6.26
C LEU A 64 -3.28 19.15 -6.74
N ALA A 65 -3.05 18.51 -7.90
CA ALA A 65 -1.72 18.40 -8.49
C ALA A 65 -1.18 19.76 -8.99
N THR A 66 -2.07 20.67 -9.41
CA THR A 66 -1.68 22.04 -9.79
C THR A 66 -1.31 22.88 -8.57
N ASP A 67 -2.07 22.74 -7.47
CA ASP A 67 -1.91 23.53 -6.25
C ASP A 67 -0.73 23.03 -5.39
N HIS A 68 -0.38 21.75 -5.47
CA HIS A 68 0.64 21.12 -4.64
C HIS A 68 1.73 20.42 -5.49
N PRO A 69 2.93 20.97 -5.62
CA PRO A 69 4.00 20.40 -6.46
C PRO A 69 4.48 18.99 -6.02
N GLN A 70 4.16 18.58 -4.78
CA GLN A 70 4.44 17.25 -4.27
C GLN A 70 3.42 16.21 -4.76
N VAL A 71 2.27 16.64 -5.30
CA VAL A 71 1.17 15.77 -5.74
C VAL A 71 1.34 15.45 -7.22
N ARG A 72 1.23 14.17 -7.54
CA ARG A 72 1.22 13.62 -8.89
C ARG A 72 -0.02 12.78 -9.09
N VAL A 73 -0.61 12.82 -10.26
CA VAL A 73 -1.85 12.08 -10.56
C VAL A 73 -1.67 11.25 -11.82
N PHE A 74 -2.22 10.04 -11.80
CA PHE A 74 -2.33 9.16 -12.97
C PHE A 74 -3.76 8.65 -13.05
N HIS A 75 -4.41 8.87 -14.20
CA HIS A 75 -5.77 8.42 -14.47
C HIS A 75 -5.78 7.18 -15.32
N PHE A 76 -6.60 6.20 -14.95
CA PHE A 76 -6.95 5.08 -15.81
C PHE A 76 -8.16 5.46 -16.67
N ASP A 77 -8.22 4.92 -17.88
CA ASP A 77 -9.34 5.13 -18.81
C ASP A 77 -10.64 4.46 -18.35
N ARG A 78 -10.55 3.50 -17.43
CA ARG A 78 -11.66 2.79 -16.78
C ARG A 78 -11.18 2.11 -15.50
N ASN A 79 -12.11 1.46 -14.78
CA ASN A 79 -11.78 0.69 -13.58
C ASN A 79 -11.03 -0.61 -13.94
N TYR A 80 -9.82 -0.75 -13.41
CA TYR A 80 -8.97 -1.95 -13.48
C TYR A 80 -8.75 -2.60 -12.11
N GLY A 81 -9.22 -1.98 -11.04
CA GLY A 81 -9.14 -2.45 -9.67
C GLY A 81 -7.90 -2.02 -8.90
N GLN A 82 -8.02 -2.07 -7.59
CA GLN A 82 -7.04 -1.54 -6.63
C GLN A 82 -5.62 -2.11 -6.83
N SER A 83 -5.48 -3.41 -7.18
CA SER A 83 -4.16 -4.00 -7.44
C SER A 83 -3.44 -3.34 -8.62
N SER A 84 -4.19 -2.98 -9.67
CA SER A 84 -3.65 -2.28 -10.84
C SER A 84 -3.22 -0.86 -10.47
N ALA A 85 -4.00 -0.19 -9.61
CA ALA A 85 -3.66 1.14 -9.12
C ALA A 85 -2.38 1.12 -8.26
N PHE A 86 -2.21 0.12 -7.39
CA PHE A 86 -0.95 -0.05 -6.66
C PHE A 86 0.23 -0.35 -7.60
N ASP A 87 0.06 -1.25 -8.57
CA ASP A 87 1.11 -1.58 -9.53
C ASP A 87 1.57 -0.35 -10.33
N ALA A 88 0.62 0.44 -10.83
CA ALA A 88 0.92 1.69 -11.52
C ALA A 88 1.62 2.71 -10.62
N GLY A 89 1.14 2.88 -9.38
CA GLY A 89 1.77 3.75 -8.40
C GLY A 89 3.19 3.32 -8.05
N PHE A 90 3.42 2.03 -7.80
CA PHE A 90 4.75 1.48 -7.53
C PHE A 90 5.74 1.73 -8.67
N LYS A 91 5.33 1.49 -9.91
CA LYS A 91 6.16 1.71 -11.10
C LYS A 91 6.45 3.20 -11.38
N ARG A 92 5.64 4.11 -10.84
CA ARG A 92 5.78 5.56 -11.03
C ARG A 92 6.43 6.26 -9.84
N SER A 93 6.56 5.56 -8.71
CA SER A 93 7.18 6.07 -7.50
C SER A 93 8.70 6.01 -7.58
N THR A 94 9.37 6.99 -6.97
CA THR A 94 10.83 7.12 -6.99
C THR A 94 11.47 7.15 -5.61
N GLY A 95 10.69 7.35 -4.55
CA GLY A 95 11.19 7.47 -3.17
C GLY A 95 11.84 6.19 -2.62
N ASP A 96 12.74 6.33 -1.66
CA ASP A 96 13.42 5.23 -0.97
C ASP A 96 12.45 4.37 -0.16
N LEU A 97 11.45 5.01 0.43
CA LEU A 97 10.32 4.37 1.06
C LEU A 97 9.07 4.53 0.19
N VAL A 98 8.28 3.47 0.08
CA VAL A 98 6.98 3.51 -0.59
C VAL A 98 5.91 3.26 0.45
N ILE A 99 4.97 4.18 0.56
CA ILE A 99 3.90 4.16 1.54
C ILE A 99 2.59 3.93 0.81
N THR A 100 1.77 3.00 1.26
CA THR A 100 0.42 2.81 0.74
C THR A 100 -0.60 3.25 1.75
N ILE A 101 -1.68 3.89 1.29
CA ILE A 101 -2.83 4.28 2.13
C ILE A 101 -4.08 4.36 1.24
N ASP A 102 -5.26 4.00 1.78
CA ASP A 102 -6.54 4.14 1.06
C ASP A 102 -7.04 5.58 1.07
N GLY A 103 -7.83 5.94 0.05
CA GLY A 103 -8.40 7.27 -0.15
C GLY A 103 -9.63 7.62 0.70
N ASP A 104 -10.10 6.72 1.59
CA ASP A 104 -11.40 6.81 2.27
C ASP A 104 -11.36 7.41 3.69
N LEU A 105 -10.21 7.96 4.10
CA LEU A 105 -9.97 8.58 5.42
C LEU A 105 -10.19 7.62 6.62
N GLN A 106 -10.17 6.30 6.42
CA GLN A 106 -10.26 5.34 7.51
C GLN A 106 -8.93 5.16 8.25
N ASN A 107 -7.80 5.34 7.57
CA ASN A 107 -6.46 5.37 8.18
C ASN A 107 -6.04 6.83 8.43
N ASP A 108 -5.35 7.07 9.53
CA ASP A 108 -4.80 8.38 9.85
C ASP A 108 -3.42 8.54 9.23
N PRO A 109 -3.20 9.51 8.31
CA PRO A 109 -1.88 9.78 7.76
C PRO A 109 -0.80 10.08 8.81
N ALA A 110 -1.16 10.63 9.97
CA ALA A 110 -0.22 10.89 11.05
C ALA A 110 0.42 9.62 11.63
N ASP A 111 -0.21 8.45 11.44
CA ASP A 111 0.36 7.16 11.84
C ASP A 111 1.57 6.74 10.98
N ILE A 112 1.83 7.42 9.84
CA ILE A 112 3.09 7.28 9.07
C ILE A 112 4.28 7.49 10.01
N GLY A 113 4.26 8.57 10.80
CA GLY A 113 5.30 8.85 11.79
C GLY A 113 5.47 7.76 12.85
N THR A 114 4.40 7.02 13.17
CA THR A 114 4.45 5.90 14.11
C THR A 114 5.12 4.66 13.50
N LEU A 115 4.95 4.44 12.19
CA LEU A 115 5.53 3.29 11.47
C LEU A 115 7.00 3.53 11.06
N LEU A 116 7.38 4.77 10.75
CA LEU A 116 8.71 5.12 10.21
C LEU A 116 9.89 4.56 11.02
N PRO A 117 9.95 4.64 12.37
CA PRO A 117 11.08 4.13 13.12
C PRO A 117 11.37 2.64 12.88
N TYR A 118 10.35 1.85 12.58
CA TYR A 118 10.48 0.40 12.35
C TYR A 118 11.11 0.08 10.98
N THR A 119 11.09 1.03 10.03
CA THR A 119 11.74 0.84 8.72
C THR A 119 13.27 0.73 8.81
N LYS A 120 13.87 1.13 9.94
CA LYS A 120 15.30 0.95 10.20
C LYS A 120 15.68 -0.52 10.34
N THR A 121 14.75 -1.36 10.82
CA THR A 121 14.99 -2.78 11.12
C THR A 121 14.25 -3.72 10.16
N PHE A 122 13.08 -3.32 9.69
CA PHE A 122 12.22 -4.15 8.85
C PHE A 122 12.08 -3.58 7.44
N ASP A 123 11.92 -4.47 6.46
CA ASP A 123 11.80 -4.10 5.05
C ASP A 123 10.35 -3.71 4.69
N LEU A 124 9.37 -4.28 5.39
CA LEU A 124 7.96 -3.96 5.28
C LEU A 124 7.35 -3.78 6.67
N VAL A 125 6.76 -2.62 6.90
CA VAL A 125 6.03 -2.28 8.14
C VAL A 125 4.56 -2.13 7.80
N CYS A 126 3.70 -2.94 8.42
CA CYS A 126 2.25 -2.94 8.21
C CYS A 126 1.54 -2.27 9.39
N GLY A 127 0.53 -1.46 9.11
CA GLY A 127 -0.38 -1.00 10.14
C GLY A 127 -1.28 -2.14 10.61
N TRP A 128 -1.57 -2.17 11.91
CA TRP A 128 -2.51 -3.10 12.54
C TRP A 128 -3.63 -2.33 13.25
N ARG A 129 -4.87 -2.48 12.74
CA ARG A 129 -6.05 -1.83 13.28
C ARG A 129 -6.55 -2.58 14.52
N THR A 130 -6.11 -2.17 15.71
CA THR A 130 -6.43 -2.86 16.98
C THR A 130 -7.87 -2.62 17.44
N ASN A 131 -8.44 -1.42 17.16
CA ASN A 131 -9.80 -1.03 17.59
C ASN A 131 -10.78 -1.06 16.40
N ARG A 132 -11.18 -2.26 15.97
CA ARG A 132 -12.21 -2.41 14.93
C ARG A 132 -13.58 -2.52 15.58
N HIS A 133 -14.47 -1.58 15.29
CA HIS A 133 -15.89 -1.62 15.69
C HIS A 133 -16.70 -2.52 14.72
N ASP A 134 -16.23 -3.75 14.51
CA ASP A 134 -16.94 -4.72 13.67
C ASP A 134 -17.93 -5.55 14.51
N SER A 135 -19.02 -6.04 13.88
CA SER A 135 -19.92 -6.99 14.54
C SER A 135 -19.18 -8.28 14.94
N LEU A 136 -19.63 -8.94 16.01
CA LEU A 136 -19.01 -10.19 16.52
C LEU A 136 -18.84 -11.25 15.43
N VAL A 137 -19.84 -11.41 14.55
CA VAL A 137 -19.78 -12.37 13.41
C VAL A 137 -18.67 -12.00 12.45
N ARG A 138 -18.49 -10.71 12.13
CA ARG A 138 -17.46 -10.22 11.21
C ARG A 138 -16.07 -10.35 11.82
N THR A 139 -15.94 -10.14 13.11
CA THR A 139 -14.68 -10.31 13.85
C THR A 139 -14.28 -11.78 13.87
N LEU A 140 -15.21 -12.71 14.15
CA LEU A 140 -14.92 -14.13 14.18
C LEU A 140 -14.55 -14.68 12.79
N SER A 141 -15.34 -14.32 11.76
CA SER A 141 -15.02 -14.73 10.38
C SER A 141 -13.67 -14.19 9.90
N SER A 142 -13.31 -12.96 10.27
CA SER A 142 -11.99 -12.39 9.96
C SER A 142 -10.86 -13.12 10.67
N LYS A 143 -11.02 -13.50 11.95
CA LYS A 143 -10.03 -14.28 12.70
C LYS A 143 -9.79 -15.66 12.06
N ILE A 144 -10.87 -16.36 11.68
CA ILE A 144 -10.75 -17.67 11.00
C ILE A 144 -10.05 -17.51 9.65
N ALA A 145 -10.47 -16.54 8.83
CA ALA A 145 -9.85 -16.28 7.53
C ALA A 145 -8.36 -15.92 7.65
N ASN A 146 -8.00 -15.12 8.65
CA ASN A 146 -6.60 -14.79 8.93
C ASN A 146 -5.79 -16.01 9.41
N ALA A 147 -6.35 -16.84 10.28
CA ALA A 147 -5.69 -18.07 10.73
C ALA A 147 -5.43 -19.05 9.57
N VAL A 148 -6.42 -19.25 8.70
CA VAL A 148 -6.27 -20.09 7.50
C VAL A 148 -5.19 -19.50 6.56
N ARG A 149 -5.24 -18.19 6.31
CA ARG A 149 -4.23 -17.51 5.49
C ARG A 149 -2.83 -17.71 6.09
N SER A 150 -2.63 -17.37 7.36
CA SER A 150 -1.33 -17.48 8.02
C SER A 150 -0.79 -18.90 8.02
N ALA A 151 -1.65 -19.91 8.22
CA ALA A 151 -1.25 -21.32 8.14
C ALA A 151 -0.79 -21.72 6.72
N VAL A 152 -1.40 -21.14 5.68
CA VAL A 152 -1.08 -21.47 4.28
C VAL A 152 0.13 -20.67 3.78
N THR A 153 0.19 -19.38 4.06
CA THR A 153 1.23 -18.47 3.55
C THR A 153 2.45 -18.36 4.46
N GLY A 154 2.34 -18.79 5.71
CA GLY A 154 3.43 -18.68 6.69
C GLY A 154 3.66 -17.26 7.21
N ASP A 155 2.81 -16.29 6.85
CA ASP A 155 2.87 -14.96 7.43
C ASP A 155 2.20 -14.93 8.81
N GLN A 156 2.74 -14.13 9.73
CA GLN A 156 2.19 -13.96 11.09
C GLN A 156 1.44 -12.62 11.25
N VAL A 157 1.04 -12.00 10.15
CA VAL A 157 0.40 -10.69 10.13
C VAL A 157 -1.07 -10.80 10.55
N HIS A 158 -1.48 -10.03 11.56
CA HIS A 158 -2.84 -10.04 12.10
C HIS A 158 -3.84 -9.30 11.20
N ASP A 159 -3.40 -8.20 10.54
CA ASP A 159 -4.27 -7.35 9.72
C ASP A 159 -3.70 -7.05 8.34
N THR A 160 -3.77 -8.00 7.42
CA THR A 160 -3.36 -7.77 6.03
C THR A 160 -4.26 -6.77 5.28
N GLY A 161 -5.47 -6.52 5.80
CA GLY A 161 -6.43 -5.61 5.20
C GLY A 161 -6.20 -4.13 5.53
N CYS A 162 -5.25 -3.80 6.42
CA CYS A 162 -4.85 -2.41 6.63
C CYS A 162 -4.10 -1.91 5.41
N SER A 163 -4.53 -0.79 4.82
CA SER A 163 -3.87 -0.23 3.64
C SER A 163 -2.62 0.57 3.98
N LEU A 164 -2.50 1.07 5.21
CA LEU A 164 -1.32 1.79 5.65
C LEU A 164 -0.15 0.83 5.84
N LYS A 165 0.81 0.90 4.93
CA LYS A 165 2.05 0.10 4.93
C LYS A 165 3.21 0.94 4.44
N ILE A 166 4.40 0.68 4.97
CA ILE A 166 5.66 1.29 4.51
C ILE A 166 6.58 0.18 4.02
N PHE A 167 6.99 0.28 2.79
CA PHE A 167 7.91 -0.63 2.11
C PHE A 167 9.25 0.07 1.89
N ARG A 168 10.36 -0.62 2.07
CA ARG A 168 11.61 -0.21 1.43
C ARG A 168 11.51 -0.38 -0.08
N ARG A 169 12.15 0.46 -0.86
CA ARG A 169 12.19 0.40 -2.33
C ARG A 169 12.53 -1.01 -2.83
N SER A 170 13.52 -1.65 -2.24
CA SER A 170 13.96 -2.99 -2.61
C SER A 170 12.86 -4.06 -2.53
N VAL A 171 11.87 -3.88 -1.65
CA VAL A 171 10.69 -4.76 -1.58
C VAL A 171 9.81 -4.55 -2.80
N VAL A 172 9.45 -3.28 -3.07
CA VAL A 172 8.56 -2.91 -4.18
C VAL A 172 9.12 -3.36 -5.54
N ASP A 173 10.43 -3.19 -5.74
CA ASP A 173 11.11 -3.57 -6.98
C ASP A 173 11.08 -5.09 -7.24
N ARG A 174 10.86 -5.90 -6.19
CA ARG A 174 10.73 -7.36 -6.32
C ARG A 174 9.31 -7.87 -6.36
N LEU A 175 8.33 -7.02 -6.01
CA LEU A 175 6.94 -7.43 -6.03
C LEU A 175 6.42 -7.54 -7.47
N GLN A 176 5.94 -8.72 -7.83
CA GLN A 176 5.17 -8.94 -9.04
C GLN A 176 3.70 -9.04 -8.67
N LEU A 177 2.91 -8.04 -9.08
CA LEU A 177 1.51 -7.95 -8.71
C LEU A 177 0.61 -8.57 -9.78
N PHE A 178 -0.45 -9.21 -9.32
CA PHE A 178 -1.60 -9.60 -10.13
C PHE A 178 -2.90 -9.23 -9.40
N ASN A 179 -4.03 -9.32 -10.07
CA ASN A 179 -5.31 -8.89 -9.51
C ASN A 179 -5.63 -9.63 -8.19
N GLY A 180 -5.92 -8.88 -7.11
CA GLY A 180 -6.15 -9.40 -5.76
C GLY A 180 -4.93 -9.45 -4.85
N MET A 181 -3.70 -9.30 -5.39
CA MET A 181 -2.44 -9.46 -4.65
C MET A 181 -2.17 -8.42 -3.57
N HIS A 182 -2.75 -7.23 -3.65
CA HIS A 182 -2.56 -6.19 -2.64
C HIS A 182 -2.86 -6.65 -1.20
N ARG A 183 -3.65 -7.72 -1.02
CA ARG A 183 -3.96 -8.34 0.28
C ARG A 183 -2.86 -9.25 0.81
N PHE A 184 -1.92 -9.62 -0.04
CA PHE A 184 -0.86 -10.57 0.26
C PHE A 184 0.53 -9.93 0.29
N PHE A 185 0.64 -8.60 0.33
CA PHE A 185 1.93 -7.91 0.39
C PHE A 185 2.88 -8.50 1.45
N PRO A 186 2.45 -8.78 2.70
CA PRO A 186 3.33 -9.41 3.67
C PRO A 186 3.84 -10.78 3.24
N ALA A 187 2.95 -11.64 2.74
CA ALA A 187 3.31 -12.98 2.28
C ALA A 187 4.27 -12.95 1.08
N LEU A 188 4.07 -12.00 0.16
CA LEU A 188 4.95 -11.79 -0.99
C LEU A 188 6.33 -11.26 -0.57
N ALA A 189 6.39 -10.34 0.38
CA ALA A 189 7.64 -9.84 0.92
C ALA A 189 8.44 -10.97 1.60
N LEU A 190 7.80 -11.75 2.48
CA LEU A 190 8.42 -12.91 3.13
C LEU A 190 8.88 -13.96 2.12
N MET A 191 8.15 -14.18 1.05
CA MET A 191 8.51 -15.11 -0.03
C MET A 191 9.85 -14.74 -0.68
N HIS A 192 10.14 -13.45 -0.78
CA HIS A 192 11.41 -12.93 -1.31
C HIS A 192 12.51 -12.77 -0.24
N GLY A 193 12.26 -13.19 1.00
CA GLY A 193 13.23 -13.17 2.10
C GLY A 193 13.31 -11.82 2.84
N PHE A 194 12.37 -10.91 2.61
CA PHE A 194 12.29 -9.65 3.33
C PHE A 194 11.69 -9.81 4.73
N THR A 195 12.07 -8.93 5.63
CA THR A 195 11.56 -8.89 7.00
C THR A 195 10.28 -8.06 7.08
N VAL A 196 9.28 -8.55 7.85
CA VAL A 196 7.95 -7.92 7.98
C VAL A 196 7.61 -7.75 9.44
N THR A 197 6.98 -6.62 9.79
CA THR A 197 6.41 -6.38 11.12
C THR A 197 5.07 -5.66 11.04
N GLU A 198 4.35 -5.64 12.15
CA GLU A 198 3.10 -4.89 12.32
C GLU A 198 3.22 -3.89 13.46
N VAL A 199 2.57 -2.75 13.31
CA VAL A 199 2.52 -1.68 14.30
C VAL A 199 1.06 -1.25 14.48
N PRO A 200 0.56 -1.12 15.72
CA PRO A 200 -0.79 -0.64 15.98
C PRO A 200 -1.01 0.75 15.40
N VAL A 201 -2.14 0.94 14.70
CA VAL A 201 -2.56 2.21 14.09
C VAL A 201 -4.00 2.53 14.41
N ARG A 202 -4.34 3.81 14.31
CA ARG A 202 -5.71 4.30 14.46
C ARG A 202 -6.57 3.88 13.26
N HIS A 203 -7.84 3.68 13.51
CA HIS A 203 -8.80 3.38 12.46
C HIS A 203 -10.13 4.08 12.76
N TYR A 204 -10.62 4.80 11.75
CA TYR A 204 -11.85 5.57 11.85
C TYR A 204 -12.98 4.94 11.02
N ALA A 205 -14.21 5.25 11.43
CA ALA A 205 -15.36 4.92 10.60
C ALA A 205 -15.31 5.75 9.30
N ARG A 206 -15.70 5.15 8.18
CA ARG A 206 -15.80 5.86 6.89
C ARG A 206 -16.76 7.04 7.05
N LYS A 207 -16.32 8.22 6.62
CA LYS A 207 -17.11 9.46 6.68
C LYS A 207 -18.01 9.64 5.46
N HIS A 208 -17.47 9.33 4.27
CA HIS A 208 -18.16 9.49 2.99
C HIS A 208 -17.98 8.24 2.11
N GLY A 209 -18.88 8.05 1.14
CA GLY A 209 -18.84 6.93 0.19
C GLY A 209 -19.53 5.64 0.68
N GLN A 210 -19.70 4.69 -0.24
CA GLN A 210 -20.32 3.38 0.04
C GLN A 210 -19.29 2.26 -0.15
N SER A 211 -19.43 1.18 0.63
CA SER A 211 -18.61 -0.02 0.43
C SER A 211 -18.95 -0.67 -0.90
N LYS A 212 -18.03 -0.65 -1.85
CA LYS A 212 -18.23 -1.11 -3.25
C LYS A 212 -18.18 -2.63 -3.43
N TYR A 213 -18.05 -3.41 -2.34
CA TYR A 213 -17.81 -4.85 -2.44
C TYR A 213 -18.90 -5.70 -1.76
N GLY A 214 -19.56 -6.57 -2.55
CA GLY A 214 -20.49 -7.59 -2.07
C GLY A 214 -19.77 -8.81 -1.44
N LEU A 215 -20.43 -9.47 -0.47
CA LEU A 215 -19.82 -10.54 0.37
C LEU A 215 -19.63 -11.90 -0.35
N GLY A 216 -20.50 -12.28 -1.29
CA GLY A 216 -20.54 -13.67 -1.81
C GLY A 216 -19.38 -14.07 -2.74
N ASN A 217 -18.98 -13.21 -3.68
CA ASN A 217 -17.91 -13.51 -4.65
C ASN A 217 -16.49 -13.32 -4.06
N ARG A 218 -16.39 -12.73 -2.88
CA ARG A 218 -15.12 -12.35 -2.25
C ARG A 218 -14.39 -13.55 -1.64
N LEU A 219 -15.13 -14.51 -1.08
CA LEU A 219 -14.57 -15.66 -0.40
C LEU A 219 -13.87 -16.61 -1.38
N PHE A 220 -14.53 -16.94 -2.49
CA PHE A 220 -13.96 -17.83 -3.52
C PHE A 220 -12.73 -17.22 -4.20
N LYS A 221 -12.79 -15.91 -4.56
CA LYS A 221 -11.62 -15.22 -5.12
C LYS A 221 -10.44 -15.21 -4.14
N SER A 222 -10.71 -14.90 -2.85
CA SER A 222 -9.66 -14.86 -1.84
C SER A 222 -9.03 -16.25 -1.59
N LEU A 223 -9.80 -17.33 -1.68
CA LEU A 223 -9.28 -18.69 -1.55
C LEU A 223 -8.43 -19.08 -2.77
N TYR A 224 -8.88 -18.72 -3.98
CA TYR A 224 -8.11 -18.93 -5.21
C TYR A 224 -6.78 -18.19 -5.17
N ASP A 225 -6.80 -16.91 -4.79
CA ASP A 225 -5.61 -16.07 -4.62
C ASP A 225 -4.65 -16.68 -3.57
N LEU A 226 -5.19 -17.22 -2.48
CA LEU A 226 -4.41 -17.88 -1.43
C LEU A 226 -3.66 -19.10 -1.95
N ILE A 227 -4.32 -19.93 -2.76
CA ILE A 227 -3.70 -21.09 -3.42
C ILE A 227 -2.60 -20.64 -4.39
N ALA A 228 -2.87 -19.59 -5.16
CA ALA A 228 -1.89 -19.01 -6.08
C ALA A 228 -0.63 -18.51 -5.35
N VAL A 229 -0.79 -17.77 -4.24
CA VAL A 229 0.33 -17.33 -3.41
C VAL A 229 1.12 -18.50 -2.86
N ARG A 230 0.44 -19.54 -2.35
CA ARG A 230 1.11 -20.75 -1.84
C ARG A 230 1.91 -21.46 -2.93
N TRP A 231 1.34 -21.56 -4.12
CA TRP A 231 2.05 -22.14 -5.28
C TRP A 231 3.29 -21.31 -5.63
N MET A 232 3.16 -19.98 -5.69
CA MET A 232 4.29 -19.07 -5.96
C MET A 232 5.40 -19.24 -4.93
N GLN A 233 5.07 -19.31 -3.63
CA GLN A 233 6.05 -19.52 -2.55
C GLN A 233 6.88 -20.79 -2.75
N GLY A 234 6.27 -21.87 -3.27
CA GLY A 234 6.97 -23.12 -3.59
C GLY A 234 7.84 -23.05 -4.86
N ARG A 235 7.73 -21.98 -5.66
CA ARG A 235 8.39 -21.85 -6.98
C ARG A 235 9.38 -20.69 -7.06
N VAL A 236 9.65 -19.99 -5.95
CA VAL A 236 10.64 -18.92 -5.89
C VAL A 236 12.02 -19.46 -6.24
N LEU A 237 12.68 -18.77 -7.18
CA LEU A 237 14.05 -19.08 -7.54
C LEU A 237 15.00 -18.66 -6.42
N LYS A 238 15.77 -19.62 -5.89
CA LYS A 238 16.76 -19.41 -4.84
C LYS A 238 18.12 -19.83 -5.37
N TYR A 239 18.94 -18.86 -5.75
CA TYR A 239 20.31 -19.12 -6.19
C TYR A 239 21.26 -18.04 -5.70
N ARG A 240 22.55 -18.40 -5.61
CA ARG A 240 23.66 -17.45 -5.42
C ARG A 240 24.62 -17.60 -6.57
N ILE A 241 25.06 -16.47 -7.14
CA ILE A 241 26.17 -16.46 -8.10
C ILE A 241 27.45 -16.58 -7.27
N ALA A 242 28.19 -17.67 -7.44
CA ALA A 242 29.43 -17.90 -6.69
C ALA A 242 30.60 -17.08 -7.26
N THR A 243 30.68 -16.95 -8.59
CA THR A 243 31.71 -16.16 -9.29
C THR A 243 31.15 -15.61 -10.59
N GLY A 244 31.52 -14.39 -10.97
CA GLY A 244 31.19 -13.78 -12.25
C GLY A 244 32.38 -13.05 -12.83
N LYS A 245 32.51 -13.01 -14.19
CA LYS A 245 33.43 -12.13 -14.91
C LYS A 245 32.60 -11.21 -15.80
N GLY A 246 32.73 -9.91 -15.61
CA GLY A 246 32.01 -8.88 -16.37
C GLY A 246 31.60 -7.71 -15.46
N SER A 247 31.32 -6.54 -16.06
CA SER A 247 30.77 -5.42 -15.31
C SER A 247 29.34 -5.77 -14.88
N ASP A 248 29.03 -5.69 -13.58
CA ASP A 248 27.64 -5.68 -13.09
C ASP A 248 26.94 -4.49 -13.76
N ARG A 249 26.04 -4.78 -14.71
CA ARG A 249 25.08 -3.79 -15.14
C ARG A 249 23.94 -3.81 -14.12
N PRO A 250 23.56 -2.64 -13.59
CA PRO A 250 22.45 -2.52 -12.66
C PRO A 250 21.12 -2.95 -13.30
#